data_22c101f331d70aeb3af1489917f6e3fe
#
_entry.id   22c101f331d70aeb3af1489917f6e3fe
#
_cell.length_a   1.000
_cell.length_b   1.000
_cell.length_c   1.000
_cell.angle_alpha   90.00
_cell.angle_beta   90.00
_cell.angle_gamma   90.00
#
_symmetry.space_group_name_H-M   'P 1'
#
loop_
_entity.id
_entity.type
_entity.pdbx_description
1 polymer ?
#
loop_
_entity_poly.entity_id
_entity_poly.type
_entity_poly.pdbx_seq_one_letter_code
_entity_poly.pdbx_strand_id
1 'polypeptide(L)'
;MEKQFIYADNAATTKMSDVAVRAMLPYLQEIYANASSVHLLGQRSAAALFSARQQVAQVLNCAPKEVFFTSGGSEADNQALISAAALGKKQGKCHIVSTAMEHHAILHTLEALEAQGFTVTLLRPQADGIVTATQVAEAITDTTCLISVIYANNETGAIQPIREIGALCRKRGVLFHTDAVQAAGHLTINVQRDNIDMLSLSAHKFHGPKGIGLLFAKSNIQLTSLIRGGGQERGKRAGTENLPSIIGLATALKDAQEHMQQNTAYITGLRDALRNGLDKIDGAGFNGSREHCLPGTVNYSFQGVNGETLLSLLSNEGICCSSGSACSAGSLEPSHVLLALGLSHETAKSALRFSLCEYNTMDEVQTIITKVTEAVNRLRR
;
A
#
# COMPACT_ATOMS: atom_id res chain seq x y z
N MET A 1 14.17 -33.13 -6.16
CA MET A 1 14.63 -31.73 -6.20
C MET A 1 13.47 -30.85 -5.74
N GLU A 2 13.66 -30.02 -4.73
CA GLU A 2 12.64 -29.05 -4.36
C GLU A 2 12.38 -28.12 -5.56
N LYS A 3 11.11 -27.86 -5.84
CA LYS A 3 10.69 -26.99 -6.95
C LYS A 3 11.14 -25.57 -6.62
N GLN A 4 12.01 -24.99 -7.43
CA GLN A 4 12.41 -23.60 -7.28
C GLN A 4 11.24 -22.70 -7.68
N PHE A 5 10.79 -21.82 -6.75
CA PHE A 5 9.70 -20.88 -7.02
C PHE A 5 10.25 -19.53 -7.46
N ILE A 6 9.62 -18.95 -8.48
CA ILE A 6 9.80 -17.55 -8.89
C ILE A 6 8.70 -16.73 -8.20
N TYR A 7 9.07 -15.90 -7.23
CA TYR A 7 8.10 -15.09 -6.50
C TYR A 7 7.96 -13.70 -7.13
N ALA A 8 6.90 -13.51 -7.88
CA ALA A 8 6.53 -12.27 -8.56
C ALA A 8 5.20 -11.70 -8.03
N ASP A 9 4.95 -11.85 -6.71
CA ASP A 9 3.75 -11.34 -6.01
C ASP A 9 4.08 -10.44 -4.80
N ASN A 10 5.12 -9.62 -4.94
CA ASN A 10 5.60 -8.76 -3.87
C ASN A 10 4.60 -7.65 -3.47
N ALA A 11 3.67 -7.27 -4.36
CA ALA A 11 2.57 -6.36 -4.01
C ALA A 11 1.53 -6.99 -3.07
N ALA A 12 1.42 -8.33 -2.99
CA ALA A 12 0.60 -9.01 -2.00
C ALA A 12 1.29 -9.04 -0.63
N THR A 13 2.53 -9.48 -0.58
CA THR A 13 3.41 -9.44 0.60
C THR A 13 4.85 -9.69 0.17
N THR A 14 5.81 -9.17 0.92
CA THR A 14 7.22 -9.42 0.64
C THR A 14 7.84 -10.42 1.64
N LYS A 15 8.96 -11.03 1.23
CA LYS A 15 9.86 -11.74 2.15
C LYS A 15 10.45 -10.72 3.13
N MET A 16 10.47 -11.03 4.42
CA MET A 16 11.16 -10.18 5.40
C MET A 16 12.66 -10.16 5.11
N SER A 17 13.27 -8.97 5.15
CA SER A 17 14.70 -8.82 4.92
C SER A 17 15.51 -9.37 6.09
N ASP A 18 16.72 -9.87 5.79
CA ASP A 18 17.63 -10.40 6.81
C ASP A 18 18.05 -9.30 7.82
N VAL A 19 18.08 -8.04 7.37
CA VAL A 19 18.38 -6.89 8.25
C VAL A 19 17.27 -6.69 9.27
N ALA A 20 16.00 -6.74 8.84
CA ALA A 20 14.85 -6.65 9.72
C ALA A 20 14.78 -7.83 10.69
N VAL A 21 14.98 -9.07 10.19
CA VAL A 21 15.00 -10.28 11.05
C VAL A 21 16.05 -10.15 12.15
N ARG A 22 17.30 -9.81 11.79
CA ARG A 22 18.39 -9.66 12.76
C ARG A 22 18.12 -8.56 13.78
N ALA A 23 17.52 -7.44 13.34
CA ALA A 23 17.17 -6.34 14.25
C ALA A 23 16.08 -6.73 15.28
N MET A 24 15.16 -7.64 14.91
CA MET A 24 14.08 -8.08 15.80
C MET A 24 14.55 -9.07 16.88
N LEU A 25 15.54 -9.92 16.60
CA LEU A 25 15.94 -11.05 17.47
C LEU A 25 16.22 -10.65 18.93
N PRO A 26 16.97 -9.58 19.26
CA PRO A 26 17.22 -9.20 20.65
C PRO A 26 15.94 -8.85 21.42
N TYR A 27 14.92 -8.36 20.73
CA TYR A 27 13.66 -7.94 21.36
C TYR A 27 12.66 -9.08 21.57
N LEU A 28 12.95 -10.26 21.01
CA LEU A 28 12.19 -11.48 21.27
C LEU A 28 12.68 -12.22 22.52
N GLN A 29 13.95 -12.08 22.92
CA GLN A 29 14.58 -12.90 23.96
C GLN A 29 15.25 -12.12 25.07
N GLU A 30 15.90 -10.99 24.78
CA GLU A 30 16.77 -10.26 25.73
C GLU A 30 16.08 -8.98 26.25
N ILE A 31 15.48 -8.17 25.37
CA ILE A 31 14.84 -6.88 25.66
C ILE A 31 13.31 -7.03 25.51
N TYR A 32 12.72 -7.94 26.27
CA TYR A 32 11.31 -8.36 26.11
C TYR A 32 10.34 -7.63 27.07
N ALA A 33 10.85 -6.79 27.97
CA ALA A 33 10.00 -6.17 29.00
C ALA A 33 9.03 -5.15 28.39
N ASN A 34 7.90 -4.97 29.10
CA ASN A 34 6.90 -3.98 28.72
C ASN A 34 7.50 -2.56 28.76
N ALA A 35 7.36 -1.81 27.67
CA ALA A 35 7.90 -0.44 27.55
C ALA A 35 7.26 0.56 28.53
N SER A 36 6.09 0.21 29.14
CA SER A 36 5.47 1.03 30.17
C SER A 36 6.00 0.76 31.60
N SER A 37 6.88 -0.26 31.78
CA SER A 37 7.41 -0.61 33.10
C SER A 37 8.52 0.37 33.52
N VAL A 38 8.48 0.77 34.80
CA VAL A 38 9.44 1.76 35.36
C VAL A 38 10.81 1.17 35.69
N HIS A 39 10.94 -0.15 35.78
CA HIS A 39 12.23 -0.81 36.03
C HIS A 39 13.16 -0.77 34.79
N LEU A 40 14.45 -1.02 34.99
CA LEU A 40 15.51 -0.84 34.01
C LEU A 40 15.23 -1.57 32.67
N LEU A 41 14.72 -2.80 32.68
CA LEU A 41 14.40 -3.52 31.45
C LEU A 41 13.25 -2.86 30.68
N GLY A 42 12.23 -2.34 31.36
CA GLY A 42 11.16 -1.57 30.73
C GLY A 42 11.67 -0.28 30.10
N GLN A 43 12.59 0.42 30.77
CA GLN A 43 13.22 1.63 30.23
C GLN A 43 14.05 1.34 28.97
N ARG A 44 14.74 0.18 28.89
CA ARG A 44 15.43 -0.25 27.65
C ARG A 44 14.44 -0.47 26.51
N SER A 45 13.31 -1.13 26.77
CA SER A 45 12.24 -1.32 25.78
C SER A 45 11.65 0.02 25.34
N ALA A 46 11.38 0.94 26.27
CA ALA A 46 10.88 2.29 25.97
C ALA A 46 11.86 3.10 25.11
N ALA A 47 13.15 3.01 25.40
CA ALA A 47 14.20 3.67 24.60
C ALA A 47 14.26 3.11 23.17
N ALA A 48 14.16 1.79 23.01
CA ALA A 48 14.14 1.15 21.72
C ALA A 48 12.87 1.55 20.90
N LEU A 49 11.69 1.54 21.53
CA LEU A 49 10.44 2.01 20.92
C LEU A 49 10.56 3.47 20.45
N PHE A 50 11.13 4.33 21.27
CA PHE A 50 11.33 5.74 20.93
C PHE A 50 12.32 5.90 19.75
N SER A 51 13.43 5.17 19.76
CA SER A 51 14.42 5.18 18.67
C SER A 51 13.81 4.72 17.34
N ALA A 52 13.02 3.63 17.35
CA ALA A 52 12.30 3.17 16.16
C ALA A 52 11.35 4.24 15.62
N ARG A 53 10.62 4.90 16.50
CA ARG A 53 9.71 6.00 16.14
C ARG A 53 10.45 7.20 15.54
N GLN A 54 11.64 7.54 16.07
CA GLN A 54 12.49 8.57 15.50
C GLN A 54 12.99 8.21 14.10
N GLN A 55 13.40 6.96 13.85
CA GLN A 55 13.84 6.50 12.53
C GLN A 55 12.71 6.63 11.50
N VAL A 56 11.51 6.18 11.84
CA VAL A 56 10.33 6.32 10.96
C VAL A 56 10.05 7.80 10.68
N ALA A 57 10.07 8.64 11.71
CA ALA A 57 9.80 10.08 11.58
C ALA A 57 10.83 10.78 10.67
N GLN A 58 12.10 10.38 10.73
CA GLN A 58 13.15 10.89 9.83
C GLN A 58 12.86 10.53 8.38
N VAL A 59 12.48 9.27 8.09
CA VAL A 59 12.17 8.83 6.71
C VAL A 59 10.97 9.59 6.14
N LEU A 60 9.93 9.82 6.94
CA LEU A 60 8.71 10.53 6.52
C LEU A 60 8.84 12.06 6.56
N ASN A 61 9.93 12.60 7.14
CA ASN A 61 10.12 14.03 7.41
C ASN A 61 9.01 14.61 8.30
N CYS A 62 8.77 13.98 9.47
CA CYS A 62 7.78 14.41 10.46
C CYS A 62 8.35 14.38 11.89
N ALA A 63 7.56 14.84 12.87
CA ALA A 63 7.93 14.71 14.27
C ALA A 63 7.61 13.31 14.82
N PRO A 64 8.43 12.74 15.73
CA PRO A 64 8.17 11.41 16.30
C PRO A 64 6.78 11.29 16.96
N LYS A 65 6.27 12.38 17.54
CA LYS A 65 4.92 12.43 18.14
C LYS A 65 3.78 12.30 17.14
N GLU A 66 4.05 12.38 15.84
CA GLU A 66 3.07 12.27 14.74
C GLU A 66 2.99 10.84 14.16
N VAL A 67 3.83 9.93 14.64
CA VAL A 67 3.84 8.52 14.25
C VAL A 67 3.10 7.69 15.30
N PHE A 68 2.17 6.82 14.88
CA PHE A 68 1.41 5.89 15.70
C PHE A 68 1.50 4.49 15.11
N PHE A 69 1.96 3.51 15.89
CA PHE A 69 2.04 2.13 15.42
C PHE A 69 0.69 1.44 15.49
N THR A 70 0.36 0.68 14.45
CA THR A 70 -0.89 -0.06 14.26
C THR A 70 -0.59 -1.52 13.92
N SER A 71 -1.60 -2.37 13.81
CA SER A 71 -1.41 -3.77 13.38
C SER A 71 -1.17 -3.93 11.87
N GLY A 72 -1.35 -2.87 11.08
CA GLY A 72 -1.19 -2.89 9.62
C GLY A 72 -1.84 -1.69 8.95
N GLY A 73 -1.78 -1.65 7.61
CA GLY A 73 -2.37 -0.58 6.81
C GLY A 73 -3.87 -0.42 7.04
N SER A 74 -4.62 -1.53 7.07
CA SER A 74 -6.08 -1.47 7.25
C SER A 74 -6.52 -0.83 8.58
N GLU A 75 -5.81 -1.09 9.70
CA GLU A 75 -6.07 -0.38 10.96
C GLU A 75 -5.75 1.10 10.83
N ALA A 76 -4.63 1.44 10.18
CA ALA A 76 -4.21 2.82 9.97
C ALA A 76 -5.21 3.61 9.10
N ASP A 77 -5.67 3.03 7.99
CA ASP A 77 -6.67 3.60 7.09
C ASP A 77 -7.99 3.86 7.81
N ASN A 78 -8.51 2.83 8.50
CA ASN A 78 -9.75 2.95 9.26
C ASN A 78 -9.64 4.07 10.30
N GLN A 79 -8.53 4.12 11.06
CA GLN A 79 -8.32 5.14 12.08
C GLN A 79 -8.23 6.54 11.49
N ALA A 80 -7.57 6.70 10.34
CA ALA A 80 -7.48 7.98 9.64
C ALA A 80 -8.86 8.49 9.21
N LEU A 81 -9.62 7.65 8.48
CA LEU A 81 -10.93 8.02 7.95
C LEU A 81 -11.94 8.33 9.06
N ILE A 82 -12.03 7.45 10.07
CA ILE A 82 -12.96 7.62 11.21
C ILE A 82 -12.60 8.88 12.02
N SER A 83 -11.30 9.17 12.19
CA SER A 83 -10.85 10.38 12.89
C SER A 83 -11.21 11.64 12.13
N ALA A 84 -10.96 11.66 10.81
CA ALA A 84 -11.31 12.80 9.96
C ALA A 84 -12.83 13.03 9.91
N ALA A 85 -13.61 11.96 9.78
CA ALA A 85 -15.08 12.01 9.81
C ALA A 85 -15.59 12.59 11.14
N ALA A 86 -15.04 12.12 12.27
CA ALA A 86 -15.42 12.63 13.60
C ALA A 86 -15.09 14.15 13.77
N LEU A 87 -13.94 14.60 13.22
CA LEU A 87 -13.57 16.01 13.21
C LEU A 87 -14.50 16.82 12.28
N GLY A 88 -14.79 16.31 11.09
CA GLY A 88 -15.71 16.93 10.13
C GLY A 88 -17.11 17.13 10.74
N LYS A 89 -17.66 16.10 11.36
CA LYS A 89 -18.99 16.13 12.00
C LYS A 89 -19.11 17.24 13.06
N LYS A 90 -18.04 17.48 13.82
CA LYS A 90 -17.98 18.59 14.80
C LYS A 90 -18.03 19.96 14.15
N GLN A 91 -17.65 20.07 12.87
CA GLN A 91 -17.65 21.28 12.08
C GLN A 91 -18.86 21.41 11.15
N GLY A 92 -19.82 20.48 11.23
CA GLY A 92 -20.98 20.42 10.32
C GLY A 92 -20.62 19.96 8.91
N LYS A 93 -19.46 19.30 8.72
CA LYS A 93 -18.98 18.79 7.44
C LYS A 93 -19.10 17.27 7.39
N CYS A 94 -19.82 16.76 6.41
CA CYS A 94 -20.11 15.33 6.28
C CYS A 94 -19.88 14.79 4.86
N HIS A 95 -19.01 15.43 4.06
CA HIS A 95 -18.67 14.97 2.72
C HIS A 95 -17.21 14.51 2.67
N ILE A 96 -16.97 13.35 2.02
CA ILE A 96 -15.66 12.76 1.81
C ILE A 96 -15.48 12.51 0.31
N VAL A 97 -14.29 12.87 -0.21
CA VAL A 97 -13.90 12.56 -1.59
C VAL A 97 -12.83 11.47 -1.54
N SER A 98 -12.99 10.42 -2.34
CA SER A 98 -12.04 9.34 -2.50
C SER A 98 -11.99 8.83 -3.94
N THR A 99 -11.33 7.69 -4.19
CA THR A 99 -11.27 7.13 -5.54
C THR A 99 -11.93 5.75 -5.62
N ALA A 100 -12.43 5.39 -6.80
CA ALA A 100 -13.02 4.07 -7.04
C ALA A 100 -11.98 2.95 -7.12
N MET A 101 -10.68 3.25 -6.99
CA MET A 101 -9.58 2.29 -7.05
C MET A 101 -8.83 2.13 -5.72
N GLU A 102 -9.43 2.59 -4.63
CA GLU A 102 -8.85 2.43 -3.28
C GLU A 102 -8.79 0.97 -2.85
N HIS A 103 -7.92 0.70 -1.87
CA HIS A 103 -7.96 -0.58 -1.16
C HIS A 103 -9.29 -0.76 -0.41
N HIS A 104 -9.75 -2.00 -0.26
CA HIS A 104 -11.01 -2.30 0.44
C HIS A 104 -11.05 -1.77 1.89
N ALA A 105 -9.90 -1.59 2.55
CA ALA A 105 -9.84 -0.95 3.88
C ALA A 105 -10.38 0.49 3.85
N ILE A 106 -10.21 1.21 2.74
CA ILE A 106 -10.78 2.54 2.53
C ILE A 106 -12.25 2.40 2.11
N LEU A 107 -12.55 1.63 1.05
CA LEU A 107 -13.90 1.55 0.47
C LEU A 107 -14.94 1.09 1.49
N HIS A 108 -14.68 -0.01 2.21
CA HIS A 108 -15.63 -0.51 3.23
C HIS A 108 -15.74 0.43 4.45
N THR A 109 -14.68 1.18 4.77
CA THR A 109 -14.78 2.22 5.81
C THR A 109 -15.65 3.38 5.34
N LEU A 110 -15.56 3.77 4.07
CA LEU A 110 -16.43 4.81 3.47
C LEU A 110 -17.89 4.36 3.46
N GLU A 111 -18.19 3.12 3.05
CA GLU A 111 -19.53 2.52 3.14
C GLU A 111 -20.09 2.59 4.56
N ALA A 112 -19.27 2.24 5.56
CA ALA A 112 -19.67 2.32 6.96
C ALA A 112 -19.93 3.77 7.44
N LEU A 113 -19.21 4.76 6.89
CA LEU A 113 -19.43 6.17 7.16
C LEU A 113 -20.68 6.71 6.44
N GLU A 114 -20.99 6.24 5.22
CA GLU A 114 -22.25 6.57 4.53
C GLU A 114 -23.47 6.10 5.36
N ALA A 115 -23.42 4.90 5.93
CA ALA A 115 -24.44 4.41 6.85
C ALA A 115 -24.60 5.28 8.12
N GLN A 116 -23.59 6.11 8.46
CA GLN A 116 -23.61 7.06 9.57
C GLN A 116 -24.00 8.50 9.15
N GLY A 117 -24.43 8.68 7.88
CA GLY A 117 -24.92 9.96 7.34
C GLY A 117 -23.87 10.82 6.66
N PHE A 118 -22.70 10.28 6.30
CA PHE A 118 -21.76 10.96 5.41
C PHE A 118 -22.18 10.78 3.96
N THR A 119 -21.80 11.73 3.11
CA THR A 119 -21.84 11.58 1.66
C THR A 119 -20.45 11.29 1.14
N VAL A 120 -20.33 10.36 0.19
CA VAL A 120 -19.04 9.99 -0.41
C VAL A 120 -19.08 10.20 -1.93
N THR A 121 -18.05 10.88 -2.44
CA THR A 121 -17.81 10.97 -3.88
C THR A 121 -16.62 10.10 -4.23
N LEU A 122 -16.83 9.05 -5.03
CA LEU A 122 -15.78 8.19 -5.56
C LEU A 122 -15.39 8.65 -6.97
N LEU A 123 -14.19 9.20 -7.11
CA LEU A 123 -13.65 9.63 -8.39
C LEU A 123 -13.20 8.41 -9.21
N ARG A 124 -13.62 8.35 -10.47
CA ARG A 124 -13.10 7.37 -11.41
C ARG A 124 -11.76 7.85 -11.98
N PRO A 125 -10.74 7.01 -12.00
CA PRO A 125 -9.47 7.35 -12.63
C PRO A 125 -9.63 7.48 -14.15
N GLN A 126 -8.65 8.08 -14.79
CA GLN A 126 -8.48 8.00 -16.25
C GLN A 126 -8.04 6.58 -16.65
N ALA A 127 -7.98 6.30 -17.94
CA ALA A 127 -7.62 4.97 -18.46
C ALA A 127 -6.22 4.50 -18.04
N ASP A 128 -5.32 5.43 -17.70
CA ASP A 128 -3.99 5.16 -17.14
C ASP A 128 -3.96 4.93 -15.62
N GLY A 129 -5.12 4.97 -14.96
CA GLY A 129 -5.25 4.76 -13.52
C GLY A 129 -4.94 5.99 -12.67
N ILE A 130 -4.90 7.19 -13.25
CA ILE A 130 -4.60 8.42 -12.53
C ILE A 130 -5.86 9.25 -12.31
N VAL A 131 -6.03 9.75 -11.06
CA VAL A 131 -7.01 10.78 -10.70
C VAL A 131 -6.29 12.12 -10.62
N THR A 132 -6.72 13.08 -11.43
CA THR A 132 -6.06 14.39 -11.50
C THR A 132 -6.46 15.30 -10.35
N ALA A 133 -5.60 16.26 -9.98
CA ALA A 133 -5.93 17.29 -9.01
C ALA A 133 -7.15 18.14 -9.45
N THR A 134 -7.40 18.28 -10.74
CA THR A 134 -8.58 18.96 -11.29
C THR A 134 -9.86 18.21 -10.94
N GLN A 135 -9.92 16.88 -11.15
CA GLN A 135 -11.08 16.06 -10.75
C GLN A 135 -11.35 16.17 -9.24
N VAL A 136 -10.28 16.17 -8.43
CA VAL A 136 -10.41 16.38 -6.98
C VAL A 136 -10.95 17.76 -6.67
N ALA A 137 -10.47 18.82 -7.35
CA ALA A 137 -10.93 20.20 -7.13
C ALA A 137 -12.41 20.40 -7.45
N GLU A 138 -12.91 19.75 -8.50
CA GLU A 138 -14.32 19.78 -8.93
C GLU A 138 -15.25 19.05 -7.97
N ALA A 139 -14.75 18.01 -7.27
CA ALA A 139 -15.52 17.25 -6.29
C ALA A 139 -15.60 17.93 -4.90
N ILE A 140 -14.73 18.89 -4.59
CA ILE A 140 -14.74 19.57 -3.29
C ILE A 140 -15.96 20.48 -3.17
N THR A 141 -16.70 20.30 -2.07
CA THR A 141 -17.82 21.17 -1.66
C THR A 141 -17.51 21.84 -0.33
N ASP A 142 -18.36 22.77 0.10
CA ASP A 142 -18.22 23.46 1.41
C ASP A 142 -18.35 22.49 2.60
N THR A 143 -19.00 21.33 2.39
CA THR A 143 -19.19 20.30 3.39
C THR A 143 -18.10 19.22 3.35
N THR A 144 -17.10 19.32 2.46
CA THR A 144 -16.00 18.35 2.37
C THR A 144 -15.08 18.48 3.59
N CYS A 145 -14.89 17.36 4.30
CA CYS A 145 -14.01 17.28 5.47
C CYS A 145 -12.72 16.49 5.22
N LEU A 146 -12.75 15.57 4.26
CA LEU A 146 -11.61 14.70 3.96
C LEU A 146 -11.51 14.43 2.46
N ILE A 147 -10.27 14.41 1.99
CA ILE A 147 -9.88 13.79 0.72
C ILE A 147 -8.96 12.63 1.06
N SER A 148 -9.28 11.42 0.56
CA SER A 148 -8.47 10.23 0.73
C SER A 148 -8.16 9.63 -0.63
N VAL A 149 -6.88 9.61 -1.01
CA VAL A 149 -6.42 9.08 -2.31
C VAL A 149 -5.23 8.16 -2.08
N ILE A 150 -5.30 6.94 -2.62
CA ILE A 150 -4.19 5.99 -2.59
C ILE A 150 -2.95 6.61 -3.22
N TYR A 151 -1.76 6.43 -2.62
CA TYR A 151 -0.52 6.99 -3.16
C TYR A 151 -0.10 6.30 -4.46
N ALA A 152 -0.14 4.98 -4.44
CA ALA A 152 0.13 4.14 -5.61
C ALA A 152 -0.77 2.90 -5.56
N ASN A 153 -1.40 2.57 -6.68
CA ASN A 153 -2.36 1.48 -6.72
C ASN A 153 -1.65 0.12 -6.67
N ASN A 154 -2.17 -0.78 -5.85
CA ASN A 154 -1.60 -2.11 -5.61
C ASN A 154 -1.78 -3.10 -6.75
N GLU A 155 -2.68 -2.82 -7.71
CA GLU A 155 -2.96 -3.71 -8.85
C GLU A 155 -2.26 -3.25 -10.12
N THR A 156 -2.37 -1.97 -10.45
CA THR A 156 -1.81 -1.39 -11.69
C THR A 156 -0.44 -0.74 -11.49
N GLY A 157 -0.09 -0.43 -10.24
CA GLY A 157 1.11 0.33 -9.91
C GLY A 157 1.00 1.84 -10.17
N ALA A 158 -0.12 2.34 -10.69
CA ALA A 158 -0.30 3.76 -11.03
C ALA A 158 -0.08 4.67 -9.82
N ILE A 159 0.83 5.64 -9.96
CA ILE A 159 1.20 6.61 -8.90
C ILE A 159 0.34 7.85 -9.06
N GLN A 160 -0.30 8.28 -7.97
CA GLN A 160 -1.18 9.44 -7.97
C GLN A 160 -0.40 10.75 -7.79
N PRO A 161 -0.91 11.90 -8.29
CA PRO A 161 -0.28 13.20 -8.14
C PRO A 161 -0.48 13.78 -6.72
N ILE A 162 0.08 13.08 -5.72
CA ILE A 162 -0.13 13.35 -4.28
C ILE A 162 0.26 14.77 -3.90
N ARG A 163 1.36 15.28 -4.46
CA ARG A 163 1.85 16.63 -4.16
C ARG A 163 0.87 17.72 -4.62
N GLU A 164 0.32 17.57 -5.81
CA GLU A 164 -0.65 18.48 -6.39
C GLU A 164 -1.97 18.43 -5.62
N ILE A 165 -2.43 17.22 -5.29
CA ILE A 165 -3.64 17.02 -4.47
C ILE A 165 -3.45 17.60 -3.07
N GLY A 166 -2.32 17.32 -2.41
CA GLY A 166 -2.02 17.87 -1.09
C GLY A 166 -1.95 19.40 -1.07
N ALA A 167 -1.35 20.02 -2.11
CA ALA A 167 -1.33 21.47 -2.26
C ALA A 167 -2.74 22.05 -2.44
N LEU A 168 -3.59 21.39 -3.21
CA LEU A 168 -5.01 21.73 -3.36
C LEU A 168 -5.76 21.65 -2.03
N CYS A 169 -5.63 20.52 -1.32
CA CYS A 169 -6.28 20.29 -0.03
C CYS A 169 -5.90 21.36 0.99
N ARG A 170 -4.60 21.69 1.09
CA ARG A 170 -4.11 22.76 1.95
C ARG A 170 -4.74 24.13 1.59
N LYS A 171 -4.83 24.47 0.30
CA LYS A 171 -5.44 25.71 -0.19
C LYS A 171 -6.93 25.78 0.17
N ARG A 172 -7.64 24.64 0.13
CA ARG A 172 -9.08 24.54 0.40
C ARG A 172 -9.42 24.35 1.89
N GLY A 173 -8.41 24.12 2.75
CA GLY A 173 -8.61 23.84 4.17
C GLY A 173 -9.36 22.52 4.43
N VAL A 174 -9.12 21.50 3.59
CA VAL A 174 -9.68 20.16 3.68
C VAL A 174 -8.57 19.21 4.11
N LEU A 175 -8.84 18.24 5.00
CA LEU A 175 -7.87 17.24 5.43
C LEU A 175 -7.52 16.31 4.27
N PHE A 176 -6.23 15.95 4.18
CA PHE A 176 -5.72 15.03 3.18
C PHE A 176 -5.12 13.78 3.81
N HIS A 177 -5.68 12.62 3.48
CA HIS A 177 -5.16 11.29 3.80
C HIS A 177 -4.67 10.60 2.53
N THR A 178 -3.62 9.79 2.65
CA THR A 178 -3.17 8.89 1.59
C THR A 178 -2.81 7.52 2.16
N ASP A 179 -3.36 6.46 1.56
CA ASP A 179 -2.85 5.10 1.75
C ASP A 179 -1.54 4.97 0.94
N ALA A 180 -0.41 4.99 1.63
CA ALA A 180 0.92 4.90 1.05
C ALA A 180 1.54 3.49 1.23
N VAL A 181 0.73 2.48 1.51
CA VAL A 181 1.16 1.10 1.77
C VAL A 181 2.02 0.56 0.62
N GLN A 182 1.66 0.84 -0.63
CA GLN A 182 2.44 0.39 -1.80
C GLN A 182 3.56 1.35 -2.20
N ALA A 183 3.55 2.59 -1.71
CA ALA A 183 4.57 3.60 -2.03
C ALA A 183 5.79 3.50 -1.12
N ALA A 184 5.59 3.13 0.15
CA ALA A 184 6.66 3.04 1.13
C ALA A 184 7.73 2.02 0.72
N GLY A 185 8.99 2.42 0.81
CA GLY A 185 10.13 1.61 0.37
C GLY A 185 10.41 1.67 -1.15
N HIS A 186 9.48 2.20 -1.94
CA HIS A 186 9.60 2.29 -3.41
C HIS A 186 9.68 3.73 -3.92
N LEU A 187 9.09 4.67 -3.20
CA LEU A 187 9.03 6.09 -3.53
C LEU A 187 9.46 6.96 -2.36
N THR A 188 10.07 8.12 -2.65
CA THR A 188 10.42 9.09 -1.62
C THR A 188 9.17 9.80 -1.10
N ILE A 189 8.80 9.51 0.13
CA ILE A 189 7.67 10.12 0.83
C ILE A 189 8.18 11.26 1.72
N ASN A 190 7.58 12.45 1.58
CA ASN A 190 7.87 13.60 2.44
C ASN A 190 6.56 14.29 2.80
N VAL A 191 6.03 14.00 3.98
CA VAL A 191 4.68 14.43 4.39
C VAL A 191 4.55 15.96 4.50
N GLN A 192 5.65 16.67 4.76
CA GLN A 192 5.65 18.14 4.81
C GLN A 192 5.60 18.75 3.41
N ARG A 193 6.51 18.30 2.52
CA ARG A 193 6.59 18.76 1.13
C ARG A 193 5.29 18.51 0.38
N ASP A 194 4.70 17.33 0.60
CA ASP A 194 3.54 16.86 -0.15
C ASP A 194 2.21 17.26 0.53
N ASN A 195 2.27 18.03 1.62
CA ASN A 195 1.11 18.55 2.39
C ASN A 195 0.13 17.46 2.85
N ILE A 196 0.66 16.29 3.21
CA ILE A 196 -0.12 15.16 3.71
C ILE A 196 -0.46 15.40 5.18
N ASP A 197 -1.73 15.22 5.56
CA ASP A 197 -2.18 15.38 6.94
C ASP A 197 -2.20 14.05 7.69
N MET A 198 -2.55 12.96 7.00
CA MET A 198 -2.50 11.59 7.51
C MET A 198 -2.01 10.64 6.43
N LEU A 199 -1.27 9.59 6.84
CA LEU A 199 -0.70 8.62 5.92
C LEU A 199 -0.63 7.24 6.57
N SER A 200 -1.04 6.21 5.85
CA SER A 200 -1.03 4.82 6.29
C SER A 200 0.09 4.02 5.64
N LEU A 201 0.78 3.16 6.44
CA LEU A 201 1.80 2.23 5.98
C LEU A 201 1.60 0.82 6.55
N SER A 202 2.15 -0.18 5.86
CA SER A 202 2.20 -1.58 6.33
C SER A 202 3.56 -2.21 6.03
N ALA A 203 4.23 -2.70 7.06
CA ALA A 203 5.64 -3.11 6.99
C ALA A 203 5.90 -4.24 5.99
N HIS A 204 4.98 -5.17 5.84
CA HIS A 204 5.15 -6.33 4.97
C HIS A 204 5.17 -6.01 3.47
N LYS A 205 5.02 -4.76 3.07
CA LYS A 205 5.12 -4.31 1.67
C LYS A 205 6.52 -3.81 1.31
N PHE A 206 7.35 -3.54 2.31
CA PHE A 206 8.75 -3.09 2.15
C PHE A 206 9.72 -3.95 2.99
N HIS A 207 9.56 -5.26 2.91
CA HIS A 207 10.44 -6.27 3.55
C HIS A 207 10.49 -6.21 5.09
N GLY A 208 9.50 -5.60 5.72
CA GLY A 208 9.28 -5.65 7.16
C GLY A 208 8.37 -6.81 7.59
N PRO A 209 8.14 -6.97 8.90
CA PRO A 209 7.28 -8.03 9.43
C PRO A 209 5.79 -7.80 9.11
N LYS A 210 5.05 -8.91 9.00
CA LYS A 210 3.58 -8.89 8.96
C LYS A 210 3.01 -8.52 10.33
N GLY A 211 1.77 -8.02 10.36
CA GLY A 211 1.06 -7.72 11.61
C GLY A 211 1.53 -6.43 12.29
N ILE A 212 2.22 -5.55 11.57
CA ILE A 212 2.62 -4.22 12.02
C ILE A 212 2.49 -3.21 10.88
N GLY A 213 1.99 -2.03 11.21
CA GLY A 213 1.91 -0.86 10.34
C GLY A 213 2.04 0.42 11.14
N LEU A 214 1.77 1.52 10.54
CA LEU A 214 1.72 2.81 11.21
C LEU A 214 0.73 3.76 10.55
N LEU A 215 0.25 4.69 11.36
CA LEU A 215 -0.45 5.89 10.95
C LEU A 215 0.44 7.09 11.27
N PHE A 216 0.80 7.88 10.26
CA PHE A 216 1.24 9.26 10.45
C PHE A 216 0.00 10.14 10.55
N ALA A 217 -0.03 11.03 11.54
CA ALA A 217 -1.05 12.07 11.66
C ALA A 217 -0.42 13.34 12.22
N LYS A 218 -0.65 14.48 11.57
CA LYS A 218 -0.18 15.78 12.05
C LYS A 218 -0.62 16.05 13.49
N SER A 219 0.21 16.71 14.27
CA SER A 219 0.01 16.92 15.71
C SER A 219 -1.30 17.64 16.07
N ASN A 220 -1.86 18.41 15.14
CA ASN A 220 -3.15 19.11 15.33
C ASN A 220 -4.38 18.24 15.04
N ILE A 221 -4.18 17.00 14.58
CA ILE A 221 -5.28 16.07 14.29
C ILE A 221 -5.59 15.24 15.53
N GLN A 222 -6.81 15.33 16.02
CA GLN A 222 -7.29 14.53 17.13
C GLN A 222 -7.73 13.16 16.62
N LEU A 223 -6.86 12.15 16.79
CA LEU A 223 -7.19 10.77 16.43
C LEU A 223 -8.25 10.18 17.35
N THR A 224 -9.19 9.46 16.75
CA THR A 224 -10.16 8.61 17.44
C THR A 224 -9.52 7.25 17.74
N SER A 225 -9.57 6.79 18.98
CA SER A 225 -9.09 5.46 19.33
C SER A 225 -10.09 4.40 18.87
N LEU A 226 -9.67 3.50 17.99
CA LEU A 226 -10.47 2.35 17.55
C LEU A 226 -10.34 1.19 18.55
N ILE A 227 -9.12 0.95 19.03
CA ILE A 227 -8.81 -0.07 20.04
C ILE A 227 -8.67 0.64 21.39
N ARG A 228 -9.63 0.43 22.28
CA ARG A 228 -9.72 1.09 23.57
C ARG A 228 -9.07 0.24 24.66
N GLY A 229 -8.42 0.87 25.64
CA GLY A 229 -7.75 0.20 26.75
C GLY A 229 -6.74 1.09 27.45
N GLY A 230 -5.50 0.63 27.63
CA GLY A 230 -4.42 1.36 28.28
C GLY A 230 -3.91 2.56 27.49
N GLY A 231 -2.92 3.26 28.05
CA GLY A 231 -2.39 4.52 27.50
C GLY A 231 -1.34 4.39 26.40
N GLN A 232 -1.15 3.18 25.83
CA GLN A 232 -0.19 2.96 24.75
C GLN A 232 -0.50 3.86 23.55
N GLU A 233 0.49 4.13 22.75
CA GLU A 233 0.40 5.08 21.61
C GLU A 233 -0.30 6.40 22.03
N ARG A 234 0.03 6.89 23.20
CA ARG A 234 -0.54 8.14 23.77
C ARG A 234 -2.08 8.10 23.88
N GLY A 235 -2.64 6.91 24.19
CA GLY A 235 -4.08 6.67 24.31
C GLY A 235 -4.83 6.63 22.97
N LYS A 236 -4.10 6.56 21.84
CA LYS A 236 -4.70 6.51 20.50
C LYS A 236 -4.84 5.09 19.96
N ARG A 237 -4.07 4.15 20.52
CA ARG A 237 -4.15 2.73 20.19
C ARG A 237 -3.69 1.92 21.40
N ALA A 238 -4.60 1.28 22.06
CA ALA A 238 -4.33 0.49 23.26
C ALA A 238 -3.74 -0.89 22.93
N GLY A 239 -3.21 -1.55 23.96
CA GLY A 239 -2.56 -2.87 23.87
C GLY A 239 -1.04 -2.73 23.89
N THR A 240 -0.38 -3.68 24.55
CA THR A 240 1.09 -3.73 24.67
C THR A 240 1.73 -3.62 23.29
N GLU A 241 2.72 -2.76 23.18
CA GLU A 241 3.41 -2.51 21.92
C GLU A 241 4.17 -3.77 21.47
N ASN A 242 3.99 -4.16 20.21
CA ASN A 242 4.74 -5.25 19.59
C ASN A 242 6.16 -4.76 19.23
N LEU A 243 6.99 -4.60 20.27
CA LEU A 243 8.32 -4.01 20.15
C LEU A 243 9.18 -4.69 19.07
N PRO A 244 9.29 -6.04 19.01
CA PRO A 244 10.10 -6.67 17.97
C PRO A 244 9.64 -6.26 16.55
N SER A 245 8.34 -6.29 16.29
CA SER A 245 7.80 -5.93 14.97
C SER A 245 7.95 -4.43 14.67
N ILE A 246 7.85 -3.56 15.67
CA ILE A 246 8.10 -2.11 15.51
C ILE A 246 9.55 -1.85 15.11
N ILE A 247 10.51 -2.53 15.73
CA ILE A 247 11.93 -2.46 15.38
C ILE A 247 12.14 -2.98 13.94
N GLY A 248 11.52 -4.12 13.59
CA GLY A 248 11.59 -4.68 12.25
C GLY A 248 11.02 -3.73 11.18
N LEU A 249 9.88 -3.09 11.45
CA LEU A 249 9.29 -2.06 10.58
C LEU A 249 10.24 -0.88 10.37
N ALA A 250 10.75 -0.29 11.46
CA ALA A 250 11.61 0.88 11.39
C ALA A 250 12.92 0.58 10.64
N THR A 251 13.51 -0.60 10.92
CA THR A 251 14.72 -1.07 10.25
C THR A 251 14.50 -1.30 8.76
N ALA A 252 13.42 -2.00 8.39
CA ALA A 252 13.10 -2.27 6.99
C ALA A 252 12.80 -0.98 6.21
N LEU A 253 12.07 -0.03 6.82
CA LEU A 253 11.75 1.25 6.18
C LEU A 253 13.02 2.09 5.93
N LYS A 254 13.93 2.11 6.91
CA LYS A 254 15.21 2.81 6.79
C LYS A 254 16.09 2.16 5.72
N ASP A 255 16.25 0.85 5.74
CA ASP A 255 17.03 0.08 4.76
C ASP A 255 16.51 0.30 3.34
N ALA A 256 15.20 0.22 3.14
CA ALA A 256 14.56 0.50 1.86
C ALA A 256 14.80 1.94 1.38
N GLN A 257 14.79 2.93 2.29
CA GLN A 257 15.09 4.34 1.95
C GLN A 257 16.56 4.53 1.56
N GLU A 258 17.49 3.89 2.26
CA GLU A 258 18.93 3.99 2.00
C GLU A 258 19.31 3.37 0.64
N HIS A 259 18.65 2.29 0.22
CA HIS A 259 18.91 1.59 -1.04
C HIS A 259 17.94 1.95 -2.17
N MET A 260 16.97 2.85 -1.92
CA MET A 260 15.86 3.14 -2.83
C MET A 260 16.31 3.46 -4.27
N GLN A 261 17.30 4.32 -4.44
CA GLN A 261 17.74 4.73 -5.78
C GLN A 261 18.30 3.54 -6.58
N GLN A 262 19.15 2.73 -5.95
CA GLN A 262 19.73 1.53 -6.57
C GLN A 262 18.66 0.50 -6.89
N ASN A 263 17.82 0.17 -5.91
CA ASN A 263 16.77 -0.84 -6.06
C ASN A 263 15.74 -0.42 -7.12
N THR A 264 15.30 0.85 -7.10
CA THR A 264 14.36 1.37 -8.11
C THR A 264 14.92 1.26 -9.52
N ALA A 265 16.19 1.61 -9.74
CA ALA A 265 16.81 1.49 -11.06
C ALA A 265 16.88 0.03 -11.53
N TYR A 266 17.29 -0.88 -10.66
CA TYR A 266 17.38 -2.31 -10.95
C TYR A 266 16.01 -2.93 -11.24
N ILE A 267 15.03 -2.71 -10.36
CA ILE A 267 13.68 -3.26 -10.49
C ILE A 267 12.98 -2.71 -11.74
N THR A 268 13.20 -1.42 -12.05
CA THR A 268 12.69 -0.81 -13.29
C THR A 268 13.21 -1.54 -14.53
N GLY A 269 14.49 -1.91 -14.55
CA GLY A 269 15.06 -2.71 -15.65
C GLY A 269 14.39 -4.08 -15.80
N LEU A 270 14.12 -4.77 -14.71
CA LEU A 270 13.39 -6.03 -14.70
C LEU A 270 11.94 -5.86 -15.19
N ARG A 271 11.24 -4.84 -14.69
CA ARG A 271 9.87 -4.50 -15.10
C ARG A 271 9.79 -4.22 -16.60
N ASP A 272 10.69 -3.41 -17.13
CA ASP A 272 10.67 -3.02 -18.53
C ASP A 272 11.00 -4.20 -19.45
N ALA A 273 11.90 -5.10 -19.03
CA ALA A 273 12.14 -6.36 -19.73
C ALA A 273 10.88 -7.25 -19.74
N LEU A 274 10.18 -7.37 -18.61
CA LEU A 274 8.93 -8.11 -18.52
C LEU A 274 7.86 -7.51 -19.44
N ARG A 275 7.65 -6.20 -19.40
CA ARG A 275 6.70 -5.48 -20.28
C ARG A 275 7.01 -5.73 -21.74
N ASN A 276 8.27 -5.55 -22.14
CA ASN A 276 8.71 -5.75 -23.52
C ASN A 276 8.50 -7.19 -24.02
N GLY A 277 8.57 -8.15 -23.12
CA GLY A 277 8.26 -9.54 -23.42
C GLY A 277 6.77 -9.80 -23.56
N LEU A 278 5.96 -9.32 -22.62
CA LEU A 278 4.50 -9.49 -22.62
C LEU A 278 3.81 -8.71 -23.75
N ASP A 279 4.31 -7.55 -24.12
CA ASP A 279 3.81 -6.77 -25.27
C ASP A 279 3.88 -7.53 -26.63
N LYS A 280 4.72 -8.57 -26.72
CA LYS A 280 4.83 -9.41 -27.93
C LYS A 280 3.78 -10.51 -28.01
N ILE A 281 3.03 -10.74 -26.93
CA ILE A 281 1.96 -11.74 -26.91
C ILE A 281 0.73 -11.11 -27.59
N ASP A 282 0.27 -11.71 -28.68
CA ASP A 282 -0.91 -11.23 -29.37
C ASP A 282 -2.11 -11.12 -28.42
N GLY A 283 -2.91 -10.05 -28.52
CA GLY A 283 -4.07 -9.79 -27.63
C GLY A 283 -3.71 -9.59 -26.15
N ALA A 284 -2.45 -9.35 -25.78
CA ALA A 284 -2.06 -8.88 -24.47
C ALA A 284 -2.21 -7.34 -24.38
N GLY A 285 -2.81 -6.86 -23.30
CA GLY A 285 -3.03 -5.44 -23.04
C GLY A 285 -2.49 -5.03 -21.68
N PHE A 286 -1.65 -3.99 -21.62
CA PHE A 286 -1.15 -3.42 -20.38
C PHE A 286 -2.22 -2.57 -19.69
N ASN A 287 -2.41 -2.74 -18.39
CA ASN A 287 -3.37 -2.02 -17.57
C ASN A 287 -2.67 -1.04 -16.62
N GLY A 288 -2.94 0.26 -16.74
CA GLY A 288 -2.39 1.32 -15.90
C GLY A 288 -1.49 2.31 -16.65
N SER A 289 -0.65 3.06 -15.92
CA SER A 289 0.28 4.05 -16.50
C SER A 289 1.63 3.43 -16.83
N ARG A 290 2.14 3.69 -18.03
CA ARG A 290 3.50 3.28 -18.40
C ARG A 290 4.58 4.21 -17.85
N GLU A 291 4.23 5.47 -17.60
CA GLU A 291 5.16 6.51 -17.15
C GLU A 291 5.12 6.69 -15.63
N HIS A 292 3.90 6.84 -15.07
CA HIS A 292 3.68 7.10 -13.65
C HIS A 292 3.30 5.81 -12.93
N CYS A 293 4.27 4.92 -12.70
CA CYS A 293 4.03 3.63 -12.08
C CYS A 293 5.17 3.20 -11.14
N LEU A 294 4.82 2.35 -10.19
CA LEU A 294 5.79 1.71 -9.29
C LEU A 294 6.86 0.94 -10.08
N PRO A 295 8.09 0.86 -9.56
CA PRO A 295 9.21 0.27 -10.29
C PRO A 295 9.01 -1.22 -10.61
N GLY A 296 8.26 -1.98 -9.79
CA GLY A 296 8.16 -3.43 -9.93
C GLY A 296 6.78 -3.95 -10.37
N THR A 297 5.74 -3.12 -10.47
CA THR A 297 4.37 -3.59 -10.72
C THR A 297 4.05 -3.60 -12.22
N VAL A 298 3.49 -4.73 -12.69
CA VAL A 298 3.07 -4.96 -14.07
C VAL A 298 1.71 -5.66 -14.05
N ASN A 299 0.72 -5.09 -14.73
CA ASN A 299 -0.62 -5.68 -14.87
C ASN A 299 -0.97 -5.81 -16.35
N TYR A 300 -1.36 -7.02 -16.77
CA TYR A 300 -1.73 -7.33 -18.15
C TYR A 300 -3.00 -8.15 -18.21
N SER A 301 -3.88 -7.79 -19.13
CA SER A 301 -5.02 -8.61 -19.56
C SER A 301 -4.66 -9.40 -20.81
N PHE A 302 -5.17 -10.63 -20.92
CA PHE A 302 -4.90 -11.54 -22.06
C PHE A 302 -6.22 -11.92 -22.72
N GLN A 303 -6.52 -11.33 -23.88
CA GLN A 303 -7.77 -11.56 -24.61
C GLN A 303 -7.98 -13.05 -24.91
N GLY A 304 -9.21 -13.52 -24.65
CA GLY A 304 -9.61 -14.93 -24.89
C GLY A 304 -9.04 -15.92 -23.87
N VAL A 305 -8.51 -15.43 -22.72
CA VAL A 305 -7.94 -16.28 -21.67
C VAL A 305 -8.65 -16.01 -20.34
N ASN A 306 -8.97 -17.06 -19.60
CA ASN A 306 -9.43 -16.94 -18.23
C ASN A 306 -8.21 -16.77 -17.29
N GLY A 307 -8.15 -15.65 -16.55
CA GLY A 307 -7.02 -15.30 -15.70
C GLY A 307 -6.75 -16.29 -14.57
N GLU A 308 -7.81 -16.87 -13.95
CA GLU A 308 -7.65 -17.87 -12.89
C GLU A 308 -7.04 -19.17 -13.42
N THR A 309 -7.46 -19.59 -14.61
CA THR A 309 -6.87 -20.76 -15.28
C THR A 309 -5.40 -20.50 -15.63
N LEU A 310 -5.10 -19.31 -16.17
CA LEU A 310 -3.74 -18.90 -16.47
C LEU A 310 -2.86 -18.86 -15.20
N LEU A 311 -3.39 -18.27 -14.12
CA LEU A 311 -2.71 -18.23 -12.81
C LEU A 311 -2.41 -19.65 -12.29
N SER A 312 -3.38 -20.55 -12.38
CA SER A 312 -3.21 -21.95 -11.95
C SER A 312 -2.12 -22.67 -12.76
N LEU A 313 -2.08 -22.47 -14.08
CA LEU A 313 -1.02 -23.05 -14.94
C LEU A 313 0.37 -22.51 -14.56
N LEU A 314 0.50 -21.20 -14.36
CA LEU A 314 1.76 -20.57 -13.96
C LEU A 314 2.22 -21.05 -12.56
N SER A 315 1.28 -21.17 -11.62
CA SER A 315 1.56 -21.73 -10.28
C SER A 315 2.08 -23.17 -10.35
N ASN A 316 1.52 -23.98 -11.25
CA ASN A 316 2.02 -25.35 -11.50
C ASN A 316 3.42 -25.36 -12.11
N GLU A 317 3.83 -24.30 -12.81
CA GLU A 317 5.21 -24.12 -13.30
C GLU A 317 6.14 -23.47 -12.26
N GLY A 318 5.64 -23.13 -11.06
CA GLY A 318 6.43 -22.53 -9.97
C GLY A 318 6.48 -21.02 -10.02
N ILE A 319 5.67 -20.35 -10.83
CA ILE A 319 5.59 -18.89 -10.90
C ILE A 319 4.45 -18.40 -10.01
N CYS A 320 4.79 -17.64 -8.97
CA CYS A 320 3.86 -17.02 -8.04
C CYS A 320 3.56 -15.59 -8.50
N CYS A 321 2.35 -15.36 -9.03
CA CYS A 321 1.81 -14.05 -9.38
C CYS A 321 0.35 -13.97 -8.89
N SER A 322 -0.37 -12.88 -9.18
CA SER A 322 -1.73 -12.68 -8.67
C SER A 322 -2.69 -12.32 -9.80
N SER A 323 -3.95 -12.71 -9.69
CA SER A 323 -5.06 -12.02 -10.37
C SER A 323 -5.26 -10.67 -9.70
N GLY A 324 -5.78 -9.65 -10.43
CA GLY A 324 -5.92 -8.27 -9.93
C GLY A 324 -6.51 -8.12 -8.52
N SER A 325 -7.33 -9.07 -8.08
CA SER A 325 -8.03 -9.05 -6.80
C SER A 325 -7.51 -10.07 -5.77
N ALA A 326 -6.21 -10.11 -5.51
CA ALA A 326 -5.62 -11.03 -4.52
C ALA A 326 -6.27 -10.96 -3.12
N CYS A 327 -6.82 -9.80 -2.73
CA CYS A 327 -7.51 -9.60 -1.44
C CYS A 327 -8.94 -10.15 -1.42
N SER A 328 -9.52 -10.49 -2.57
CA SER A 328 -10.82 -11.15 -2.71
C SER A 328 -10.67 -12.60 -3.19
N ALA A 329 -9.63 -13.29 -2.72
CA ALA A 329 -9.41 -14.70 -3.02
C ALA A 329 -10.68 -15.52 -2.71
N GLY A 330 -11.34 -16.03 -3.77
CA GLY A 330 -12.65 -16.70 -3.69
C GLY A 330 -13.84 -15.88 -4.24
N SER A 331 -13.67 -14.60 -4.60
CA SER A 331 -14.69 -13.85 -5.33
C SER A 331 -14.62 -14.14 -6.82
N LEU A 332 -15.76 -14.54 -7.42
CA LEU A 332 -15.93 -14.69 -8.88
C LEU A 332 -15.98 -13.33 -9.60
N GLU A 333 -15.96 -12.22 -8.85
CA GLU A 333 -16.09 -10.87 -9.39
C GLU A 333 -14.75 -10.34 -9.90
N PRO A 334 -14.75 -9.62 -11.03
CA PRO A 334 -13.54 -9.00 -11.56
C PRO A 334 -13.05 -7.86 -10.62
N SER A 335 -11.78 -7.49 -10.76
CA SER A 335 -11.19 -6.39 -10.00
C SER A 335 -11.98 -5.09 -10.15
N HIS A 336 -12.42 -4.50 -9.04
CA HIS A 336 -13.08 -3.19 -9.01
C HIS A 336 -12.16 -2.08 -9.55
N VAL A 337 -10.83 -2.21 -9.36
CA VAL A 337 -9.83 -1.28 -9.90
C VAL A 337 -9.84 -1.30 -11.41
N LEU A 338 -9.78 -2.49 -12.02
CA LEU A 338 -9.77 -2.63 -13.48
C LEU A 338 -11.10 -2.19 -14.11
N LEU A 339 -12.23 -2.45 -13.44
CA LEU A 339 -13.53 -1.93 -13.84
C LEU A 339 -13.59 -0.39 -13.72
N ALA A 340 -12.97 0.20 -12.70
CA ALA A 340 -12.90 1.65 -12.56
C ALA A 340 -12.08 2.31 -13.67
N LEU A 341 -11.06 1.62 -14.21
CA LEU A 341 -10.31 2.06 -15.40
C LEU A 341 -11.12 1.97 -16.69
N GLY A 342 -12.32 1.39 -16.68
CA GLY A 342 -13.18 1.24 -17.85
C GLY A 342 -13.00 -0.06 -18.63
N LEU A 343 -12.27 -1.04 -18.10
CA LEU A 343 -12.16 -2.36 -18.72
C LEU A 343 -13.51 -3.10 -18.64
N SER A 344 -13.79 -3.91 -19.67
CA SER A 344 -14.93 -4.82 -19.63
C SER A 344 -14.74 -5.90 -18.56
N HIS A 345 -15.84 -6.50 -18.08
CA HIS A 345 -15.77 -7.62 -17.13
C HIS A 345 -14.91 -8.78 -17.65
N GLU A 346 -15.02 -9.09 -18.94
CA GLU A 346 -14.23 -10.14 -19.60
C GLU A 346 -12.73 -9.79 -19.57
N THR A 347 -12.36 -8.58 -19.97
CA THR A 347 -10.95 -8.12 -19.97
C THR A 347 -10.39 -8.08 -18.55
N ALA A 348 -11.15 -7.58 -17.58
CA ALA A 348 -10.71 -7.53 -16.19
C ALA A 348 -10.49 -8.93 -15.58
N LYS A 349 -11.34 -9.93 -15.96
CA LYS A 349 -11.17 -11.33 -15.53
C LYS A 349 -9.98 -12.04 -16.18
N SER A 350 -9.45 -11.53 -17.28
CA SER A 350 -8.26 -12.10 -17.94
C SER A 350 -6.94 -11.53 -17.41
N ALA A 351 -7.00 -10.61 -16.42
CA ALA A 351 -5.82 -9.89 -15.97
C ALA A 351 -4.98 -10.68 -14.97
N LEU A 352 -3.65 -10.54 -15.11
CA LEU A 352 -2.66 -10.95 -14.12
C LEU A 352 -1.78 -9.78 -13.71
N ARG A 353 -1.43 -9.76 -12.42
CA ARG A 353 -0.44 -8.84 -11.85
C ARG A 353 0.84 -9.59 -11.53
N PHE A 354 1.95 -9.06 -12.00
CA PHE A 354 3.30 -9.42 -11.59
C PHE A 354 3.88 -8.26 -10.79
N SER A 355 4.52 -8.56 -9.68
CA SER A 355 5.17 -7.55 -8.85
C SER A 355 6.55 -8.04 -8.42
N LEU A 356 7.55 -7.39 -8.98
CA LEU A 356 8.97 -7.71 -8.81
C LEU A 356 9.59 -6.86 -7.71
N CYS A 357 10.65 -7.38 -7.11
CA CYS A 357 11.49 -6.66 -6.15
C CYS A 357 12.97 -6.89 -6.45
N GLU A 358 13.87 -6.37 -5.62
CA GLU A 358 15.31 -6.47 -5.77
C GLU A 358 15.87 -7.88 -5.64
N TYR A 359 15.08 -8.83 -5.15
CA TYR A 359 15.49 -10.24 -5.06
C TYR A 359 15.19 -11.04 -6.34
N ASN A 360 14.42 -10.47 -7.27
CA ASN A 360 14.18 -11.10 -8.56
C ASN A 360 15.38 -10.92 -9.51
N THR A 361 15.53 -11.83 -10.46
CA THR A 361 16.61 -11.82 -11.44
C THR A 361 16.09 -11.67 -12.87
N MET A 362 16.96 -11.29 -13.80
CA MET A 362 16.62 -11.20 -15.22
C MET A 362 16.25 -12.58 -15.81
N ASP A 363 16.92 -13.66 -15.36
CA ASP A 363 16.61 -15.03 -15.79
C ASP A 363 15.21 -15.45 -15.35
N GLU A 364 14.79 -15.07 -14.13
CA GLU A 364 13.41 -15.26 -13.68
C GLU A 364 12.41 -14.52 -14.56
N VAL A 365 12.72 -13.28 -14.95
CA VAL A 365 11.86 -12.47 -15.85
C VAL A 365 11.75 -13.17 -17.22
N GLN A 366 12.83 -13.66 -17.80
CA GLN A 366 12.78 -14.41 -19.08
C GLN A 366 11.96 -15.69 -18.95
N THR A 367 12.08 -16.40 -17.82
CA THR A 367 11.27 -17.58 -17.53
C THR A 367 9.79 -17.24 -17.44
N ILE A 368 9.41 -16.15 -16.74
CA ILE A 368 8.02 -15.66 -16.68
C ILE A 368 7.48 -15.39 -18.08
N ILE A 369 8.21 -14.62 -18.91
CA ILE A 369 7.80 -14.29 -20.28
C ILE A 369 7.53 -15.56 -21.10
N THR A 370 8.46 -16.51 -21.07
CA THR A 370 8.34 -17.76 -21.80
C THR A 370 7.11 -18.56 -21.36
N LYS A 371 6.94 -18.74 -20.04
CA LYS A 371 5.85 -19.54 -19.48
C LYS A 371 4.49 -18.89 -19.66
N VAL A 372 4.38 -17.57 -19.54
CA VAL A 372 3.15 -16.83 -19.86
C VAL A 372 2.78 -17.02 -21.33
N THR A 373 3.74 -16.88 -22.23
CA THR A 373 3.51 -17.06 -23.68
C THR A 373 3.03 -18.48 -24.00
N GLU A 374 3.69 -19.50 -23.46
CA GLU A 374 3.29 -20.91 -23.64
C GLU A 374 1.88 -21.18 -23.12
N ALA A 375 1.56 -20.70 -21.90
CA ALA A 375 0.28 -20.90 -21.26
C ALA A 375 -0.87 -20.18 -22.00
N VAL A 376 -0.68 -18.93 -22.41
CA VAL A 376 -1.65 -18.16 -23.20
C VAL A 376 -1.94 -18.87 -24.53
N ASN A 377 -0.91 -19.28 -25.24
CA ASN A 377 -1.08 -19.98 -26.53
C ASN A 377 -1.79 -21.34 -26.34
N ARG A 378 -1.56 -22.04 -25.23
CA ARG A 378 -2.24 -23.29 -24.89
C ARG A 378 -3.71 -23.09 -24.59
N LEU A 379 -4.08 -22.02 -23.88
CA LEU A 379 -5.47 -21.73 -23.48
C LEU A 379 -6.34 -21.20 -24.62
N ARG A 380 -5.74 -20.72 -25.70
CA ARG A 380 -6.44 -20.22 -26.90
C ARG A 380 -6.69 -21.29 -27.96
N ARG A 381 -6.09 -22.47 -27.82
CA ARG A 381 -6.31 -23.65 -28.68
C ARG A 381 -7.53 -24.44 -28.24
#